data_9a20f58918580e7903f964c4fd1cd8fd
#
_entry.id   9a20f58918580e7903f964c4fd1cd8fd
#
_cell.length_a   1.000
_cell.length_b   1.000
_cell.length_c   1.000
_cell.angle_alpha   90.00
_cell.angle_beta   90.00
_cell.angle_gamma   90.00
#
_symmetry.space_group_name_H-M   'P 1'
#
loop_
_entity.id
_entity.type
_entity.pdbx_description
1 polymer ?
#
loop_
_entity_poly.entity_id
_entity_poly.type
_entity_poly.pdbx_seq_one_letter_code
_entity_poly.pdbx_strand_id
1 'polypeptide(L)'
;MPSRRLGRTGWLLGVVFASASVWLAPGLPGPASAADPAFGTPTASAEYGKGVTFEQPFTPTSEVKRVEVLVTTPGTVGPFVSSVKAPSCCQPATLTFDLLDANEHLVPNTRFTAQWRVTDADGTVRLGEPTSVLYKDTRFDWKTVAGPVVRVHWYDGPTDFGKRALDIGEKGIDDAAKLLGVTETEPVDFYIYSDEKAFYDALGPGTRENVGGEAHADIRTMFALIKPDEIDATWVSTVVPHELTHLVFDTAVKNPYHFPPRWLNEGLAVYLSEGYTDSWRSAVEDAIRGDGIIPLDGLTAQFPTTRDQFFLAYGESVSAVDYLVRTFGRDALVKLVRSYADGVTDDEAFTAGIGHDVATFQAGWLHDLGATAPAAVGPRPGPVGPLPSGWSGAPDQPTATLPGPTAPGTPSSAPTLPSSGDQVGVGLLVVLAVVLVVLGVALVRRGRSTAKPGSGDQP
;
A
#
# COMPACT_ATOMS: atom_id res chain seq x y z
N MET A 1 64.13 -51.50 -16.20
CA MET A 1 65.26 -51.17 -15.30
C MET A 1 64.95 -49.84 -14.62
N PRO A 2 65.16 -49.72 -13.33
CA PRO A 2 64.57 -48.69 -12.47
C PRO A 2 65.47 -47.49 -12.23
N SER A 3 64.95 -46.32 -11.87
CA SER A 3 65.70 -45.39 -11.01
C SER A 3 64.76 -44.68 -10.06
N ARG A 4 65.02 -44.94 -8.81
CA ARG A 4 64.55 -44.23 -7.59
C ARG A 4 65.15 -42.83 -7.49
N ARG A 5 64.39 -41.93 -6.86
CA ARG A 5 64.86 -40.96 -5.84
C ARG A 5 63.61 -40.37 -5.12
N LEU A 6 63.42 -40.67 -3.88
CA LEU A 6 63.63 -39.92 -2.61
C LEU A 6 63.31 -38.43 -2.76
N GLY A 7 62.28 -37.90 -2.16
CA GLY A 7 61.98 -37.79 -0.73
C GLY A 7 62.30 -36.38 -0.25
N ARG A 8 61.24 -35.57 0.07
CA ARG A 8 61.34 -34.48 1.01
C ARG A 8 59.98 -34.19 1.68
N THR A 9 59.92 -34.61 2.92
CA THR A 9 58.89 -34.33 3.90
C THR A 9 58.92 -32.85 4.24
N GLY A 10 57.84 -32.12 3.95
CA GLY A 10 57.62 -30.78 4.43
C GLY A 10 56.36 -30.81 5.32
N TRP A 11 56.56 -30.65 6.62
CA TRP A 11 55.49 -30.45 7.60
C TRP A 11 54.95 -29.03 7.44
N LEU A 12 53.69 -28.92 7.02
CA LEU A 12 52.94 -27.68 7.15
C LEU A 12 51.92 -27.87 8.28
N LEU A 13 52.18 -27.17 9.38
CA LEU A 13 51.22 -26.97 10.46
C LEU A 13 49.99 -26.23 9.90
N GLY A 14 48.88 -26.93 9.69
CA GLY A 14 47.61 -26.34 9.42
C GLY A 14 46.97 -25.87 10.74
N VAL A 15 46.89 -24.56 10.92
CA VAL A 15 46.08 -23.96 11.98
C VAL A 15 44.62 -24.09 11.55
N VAL A 16 43.91 -24.98 12.19
CA VAL A 16 42.44 -25.13 12.03
C VAL A 16 41.78 -24.01 12.84
N PHE A 17 41.33 -22.96 12.17
CA PHE A 17 40.36 -22.02 12.74
C PHE A 17 39.01 -22.76 12.80
N ALA A 18 38.62 -23.23 13.98
CA ALA A 18 37.26 -23.64 14.26
C ALA A 18 36.37 -22.41 14.40
N SER A 19 35.76 -21.98 13.30
CA SER A 19 34.66 -21.01 13.34
C SER A 19 33.43 -21.70 13.93
N ALA A 20 33.16 -21.43 15.20
CA ALA A 20 31.90 -21.79 15.85
C ALA A 20 30.78 -20.95 15.23
N SER A 21 30.11 -21.50 14.23
CA SER A 21 28.84 -20.96 13.73
C SER A 21 27.81 -21.16 14.85
N VAL A 22 27.48 -20.09 15.53
CA VAL A 22 26.32 -20.06 16.44
C VAL A 22 25.08 -20.11 15.56
N TRP A 23 24.50 -21.30 15.42
CA TRP A 23 23.16 -21.45 14.87
C TRP A 23 22.20 -20.87 15.90
N LEU A 24 21.70 -19.64 15.65
CA LEU A 24 20.47 -19.18 16.28
C LEU A 24 19.35 -20.08 15.75
N ALA A 25 18.99 -21.09 16.52
CA ALA A 25 17.77 -21.83 16.30
C ALA A 25 16.59 -20.85 16.29
N PRO A 26 15.66 -20.92 15.31
CA PRO A 26 14.42 -20.16 15.40
C PRO A 26 13.79 -20.53 16.75
N GLY A 27 13.49 -19.50 17.56
CA GLY A 27 12.93 -19.68 18.89
C GLY A 27 11.72 -20.60 18.78
N LEU A 28 11.77 -21.72 19.49
CA LEU A 28 10.57 -22.52 19.73
C LEU A 28 9.50 -21.57 20.26
N PRO A 29 8.24 -21.63 19.78
CA PRO A 29 7.16 -20.88 20.41
C PRO A 29 7.23 -21.20 21.91
N GLY A 30 7.39 -20.16 22.72
CA GLY A 30 7.35 -20.31 24.16
C GLY A 30 6.07 -21.06 24.54
N PRO A 31 6.05 -21.79 25.66
CA PRO A 31 4.83 -22.45 26.11
C PRO A 31 3.73 -21.41 26.10
N ALA A 32 2.60 -21.75 25.46
CA ALA A 32 1.41 -20.89 25.49
C ALA A 32 1.17 -20.55 26.96
N SER A 33 1.25 -19.26 27.29
CA SER A 33 0.98 -18.78 28.64
C SER A 33 -0.44 -19.23 28.96
N ALA A 34 -0.64 -19.99 30.01
CA ALA A 34 -1.98 -20.36 30.42
C ALA A 34 -2.79 -19.06 30.58
N ALA A 35 -3.99 -19.03 30.01
CA ALA A 35 -4.85 -17.86 30.10
C ALA A 35 -5.04 -17.45 31.57
N ASP A 36 -4.94 -16.15 31.87
CA ASP A 36 -5.13 -15.63 33.23
C ASP A 36 -6.59 -15.95 33.65
N PRO A 37 -6.79 -16.66 34.75
CA PRO A 37 -8.12 -17.10 35.20
C PRO A 37 -9.10 -15.94 35.47
N ALA A 38 -8.60 -14.70 35.57
CA ALA A 38 -9.46 -13.53 35.66
C ALA A 38 -10.22 -13.19 34.38
N PHE A 39 -9.75 -13.67 33.22
CA PHE A 39 -10.40 -13.48 31.93
C PHE A 39 -11.25 -14.70 31.56
N GLY A 40 -12.51 -14.47 31.18
CA GLY A 40 -13.34 -15.47 30.52
C GLY A 40 -13.04 -15.52 29.01
N THR A 41 -13.83 -16.30 28.28
CA THR A 41 -13.70 -16.41 26.81
C THR A 41 -14.11 -15.09 26.14
N PRO A 42 -13.23 -14.43 25.35
CA PRO A 42 -13.59 -13.22 24.64
C PRO A 42 -14.52 -13.53 23.46
N THR A 43 -15.33 -12.55 23.07
CA THR A 43 -16.18 -12.60 21.90
C THR A 43 -15.95 -11.38 21.02
N ALA A 44 -16.22 -11.54 19.72
CA ALA A 44 -16.22 -10.45 18.77
C ALA A 44 -17.38 -10.63 17.78
N SER A 45 -18.05 -9.54 17.42
CA SER A 45 -19.11 -9.51 16.44
C SER A 45 -18.93 -8.32 15.50
N ALA A 46 -19.41 -8.44 14.27
CA ALA A 46 -19.37 -7.39 13.27
C ALA A 46 -20.74 -7.27 12.60
N GLU A 47 -21.18 -6.04 12.39
CA GLU A 47 -22.40 -5.72 11.64
C GLU A 47 -22.09 -4.63 10.61
N TYR A 48 -22.33 -4.94 9.33
CA TYR A 48 -22.04 -4.02 8.23
C TYR A 48 -22.77 -2.68 8.39
N GLY A 49 -22.05 -1.59 8.21
CA GLY A 49 -22.53 -0.21 8.36
C GLY A 49 -22.80 0.21 9.81
N LYS A 50 -22.48 -0.65 10.79
CA LYS A 50 -22.56 -0.28 12.22
C LYS A 50 -21.20 -0.35 12.90
N GLY A 51 -20.43 -1.42 12.67
CA GLY A 51 -19.10 -1.56 13.22
C GLY A 51 -18.77 -2.95 13.74
N VAL A 52 -17.76 -2.99 14.62
CA VAL A 52 -17.24 -4.20 15.26
C VAL A 52 -17.28 -4.02 16.77
N THR A 53 -17.85 -4.99 17.49
CA THR A 53 -17.90 -5.01 18.95
C THR A 53 -17.02 -6.14 19.49
N PHE A 54 -16.17 -5.82 20.46
CA PHE A 54 -15.35 -6.77 21.21
C PHE A 54 -15.79 -6.80 22.66
N GLU A 55 -15.97 -8.02 23.19
CA GLU A 55 -16.35 -8.22 24.58
C GLU A 55 -15.41 -9.21 25.27
N GLN A 56 -15.06 -8.90 26.51
CA GLN A 56 -14.22 -9.73 27.36
C GLN A 56 -14.82 -9.85 28.74
N PRO A 57 -15.36 -11.02 29.12
CA PRO A 57 -15.69 -11.28 30.52
C PRO A 57 -14.45 -11.22 31.38
N PHE A 58 -14.51 -10.47 32.46
CA PHE A 58 -13.38 -10.25 33.35
C PHE A 58 -13.83 -10.16 34.80
N THR A 59 -13.14 -10.87 35.70
CA THR A 59 -13.38 -10.80 37.13
C THR A 59 -12.11 -10.30 37.83
N PRO A 60 -12.04 -9.00 38.17
CA PRO A 60 -10.87 -8.46 38.86
C PRO A 60 -10.61 -9.14 40.18
N THR A 61 -9.37 -9.53 40.44
CA THR A 61 -8.90 -10.08 41.73
C THR A 61 -8.25 -9.01 42.63
N SER A 62 -8.02 -7.83 42.09
CA SER A 62 -7.45 -6.65 42.75
C SER A 62 -8.06 -5.37 42.20
N GLU A 63 -7.74 -4.22 42.75
CA GLU A 63 -8.13 -2.93 42.18
C GLU A 63 -7.47 -2.72 40.83
N VAL A 64 -8.29 -2.33 39.81
CA VAL A 64 -7.84 -2.11 38.44
C VAL A 64 -7.56 -0.62 38.24
N LYS A 65 -6.32 -0.32 37.84
CA LYS A 65 -5.87 1.04 37.51
C LYS A 65 -6.28 1.46 36.09
N ARG A 66 -6.14 0.55 35.12
CA ARG A 66 -6.38 0.84 33.70
C ARG A 66 -6.81 -0.42 32.93
N VAL A 67 -7.71 -0.23 31.99
CA VAL A 67 -8.11 -1.23 31.02
C VAL A 67 -7.94 -0.64 29.61
N GLU A 68 -7.28 -1.38 28.75
CA GLU A 68 -7.03 -1.02 27.36
C GLU A 68 -7.42 -2.16 26.44
N VAL A 69 -7.94 -1.84 25.28
CA VAL A 69 -8.09 -2.75 24.15
C VAL A 69 -7.06 -2.41 23.10
N LEU A 70 -6.37 -3.42 22.61
CA LEU A 70 -5.37 -3.35 21.56
C LEU A 70 -6.00 -3.96 20.32
N VAL A 71 -6.37 -3.13 19.32
CA VAL A 71 -6.99 -3.58 18.09
C VAL A 71 -5.97 -3.54 16.97
N THR A 72 -5.82 -4.66 16.25
CA THR A 72 -4.94 -4.79 15.08
C THR A 72 -5.74 -5.16 13.86
N THR A 73 -5.31 -4.64 12.70
CA THR A 73 -5.75 -5.06 11.37
C THR A 73 -4.54 -5.55 10.57
N PRO A 74 -4.72 -6.32 9.51
CA PRO A 74 -3.62 -6.66 8.60
C PRO A 74 -2.89 -5.40 8.10
N GLY A 75 -1.59 -5.49 7.86
CA GLY A 75 -0.78 -4.38 7.36
C GLY A 75 -0.36 -3.33 8.41
N THR A 76 -0.96 -3.30 9.60
CA THR A 76 -0.57 -2.33 10.64
C THR A 76 0.71 -2.72 11.36
N VAL A 77 1.57 -1.73 11.62
CA VAL A 77 2.86 -1.94 12.34
C VAL A 77 2.64 -2.23 13.83
N GLY A 78 1.52 -1.75 14.38
CA GLY A 78 1.18 -1.95 15.79
C GLY A 78 -0.31 -1.76 16.06
N PRO A 79 -0.79 -2.11 17.25
CA PRO A 79 -2.19 -1.99 17.58
C PRO A 79 -2.62 -0.51 17.74
N PHE A 80 -3.83 -0.22 17.30
CA PHE A 80 -4.60 0.91 17.83
C PHE A 80 -4.95 0.60 19.28
N VAL A 81 -4.71 1.54 20.19
CA VAL A 81 -4.94 1.35 21.63
C VAL A 81 -6.01 2.31 22.12
N SER A 82 -7.09 1.77 22.66
CA SER A 82 -8.15 2.55 23.30
C SER A 82 -8.30 2.17 24.75
N SER A 83 -8.62 3.16 25.60
CA SER A 83 -8.90 2.93 27.02
C SER A 83 -10.40 2.83 27.26
N VAL A 84 -10.82 1.85 28.05
CA VAL A 84 -12.19 1.69 28.50
C VAL A 84 -12.30 1.85 30.00
N LYS A 85 -13.52 2.03 30.50
CA LYS A 85 -13.76 2.20 31.94
C LYS A 85 -13.35 0.94 32.70
N ALA A 86 -12.50 1.13 33.71
CA ALA A 86 -12.13 0.04 34.61
C ALA A 86 -13.32 -0.43 35.45
N PRO A 87 -13.52 -1.76 35.60
CA PRO A 87 -14.55 -2.31 36.47
C PRO A 87 -14.21 -2.10 37.96
N SER A 88 -15.22 -2.12 38.81
CA SER A 88 -15.01 -2.12 40.26
C SER A 88 -14.35 -3.42 40.72
N CYS A 89 -13.51 -3.34 41.72
CA CYS A 89 -12.85 -4.54 42.24
C CYS A 89 -13.83 -5.64 42.61
N CYS A 90 -13.39 -6.84 42.29
CA CYS A 90 -13.81 -8.11 42.83
C CYS A 90 -15.27 -8.50 42.48
N GLN A 91 -15.83 -7.87 41.43
CA GLN A 91 -17.13 -8.23 40.87
C GLN A 91 -16.94 -8.61 39.37
N PRO A 92 -17.63 -9.67 38.92
CA PRO A 92 -17.65 -10.00 37.49
C PRO A 92 -18.14 -8.82 36.66
N ALA A 93 -17.48 -8.55 35.54
CA ALA A 93 -17.83 -7.51 34.58
C ALA A 93 -17.59 -8.01 33.14
N THR A 94 -18.22 -7.36 32.18
CA THR A 94 -17.86 -7.48 30.77
C THR A 94 -17.19 -6.18 30.31
N LEU A 95 -15.96 -6.28 29.83
CA LEU A 95 -15.27 -5.18 29.17
C LEU A 95 -15.78 -5.14 27.74
N THR A 96 -16.23 -3.97 27.28
CA THR A 96 -16.80 -3.80 25.92
C THR A 96 -16.09 -2.65 25.22
N PHE A 97 -15.78 -2.85 23.94
CA PHE A 97 -15.26 -1.82 23.05
C PHE A 97 -15.95 -1.92 21.69
N ASP A 98 -16.48 -0.80 21.25
CA ASP A 98 -17.15 -0.65 19.93
C ASP A 98 -16.27 0.19 19.01
N LEU A 99 -15.83 -0.40 17.90
CA LEU A 99 -15.24 0.29 16.78
C LEU A 99 -16.36 0.60 15.78
N LEU A 100 -16.76 1.86 15.70
CA LEU A 100 -17.93 2.28 14.94
C LEU A 100 -17.57 2.65 13.51
N ASP A 101 -18.26 2.06 12.55
CA ASP A 101 -18.04 2.32 11.11
C ASP A 101 -18.18 3.81 10.75
N ALA A 102 -19.16 4.50 11.32
CA ALA A 102 -19.39 5.93 11.09
C ALA A 102 -18.22 6.84 11.48
N ASN A 103 -17.33 6.38 12.37
CA ASN A 103 -16.16 7.14 12.81
C ASN A 103 -14.89 6.79 12.05
N GLU A 104 -14.75 5.51 11.63
CA GLU A 104 -13.48 4.98 11.09
C GLU A 104 -13.59 4.54 9.63
N HIS A 105 -14.79 4.44 9.09
CA HIS A 105 -15.14 3.77 7.84
C HIS A 105 -14.43 2.42 7.67
N LEU A 106 -15.13 1.34 7.95
CA LEU A 106 -14.59 -0.01 7.93
C LEU A 106 -14.75 -0.64 6.55
N VAL A 107 -13.64 -0.96 5.91
CA VAL A 107 -13.64 -1.61 4.60
C VAL A 107 -14.03 -3.10 4.77
N PRO A 108 -14.96 -3.63 3.97
CA PRO A 108 -15.31 -5.06 4.01
C PRO A 108 -14.09 -5.96 3.75
N ASN A 109 -14.18 -7.20 4.21
CA ASN A 109 -13.11 -8.20 4.21
C ASN A 109 -11.92 -7.88 5.13
N THR A 110 -12.01 -6.81 5.93
CA THR A 110 -11.00 -6.54 6.97
C THR A 110 -11.20 -7.46 8.17
N ARG A 111 -10.12 -8.11 8.61
CA ARG A 111 -10.08 -8.88 9.84
C ARG A 111 -9.59 -8.00 10.98
N PHE A 112 -10.43 -7.79 11.97
CA PHE A 112 -10.08 -7.10 13.20
C PHE A 112 -9.73 -8.12 14.28
N THR A 113 -8.62 -7.88 14.99
CA THR A 113 -8.21 -8.70 16.13
C THR A 113 -8.04 -7.79 17.32
N ALA A 114 -8.69 -8.12 18.44
CA ALA A 114 -8.55 -7.38 19.68
C ALA A 114 -7.93 -8.24 20.80
N GLN A 115 -7.08 -7.61 21.61
CA GLN A 115 -6.55 -8.18 22.84
C GLN A 115 -6.72 -7.18 23.97
N TRP A 116 -7.22 -7.65 25.10
CA TRP A 116 -7.41 -6.81 26.27
C TRP A 116 -6.18 -6.79 27.15
N ARG A 117 -5.82 -5.61 27.63
CA ARG A 117 -4.73 -5.37 28.57
C ARG A 117 -5.28 -4.68 29.83
N VAL A 118 -5.12 -5.32 30.97
CA VAL A 118 -5.52 -4.78 32.27
C VAL A 118 -4.26 -4.51 33.09
N THR A 119 -4.21 -3.33 33.70
CA THR A 119 -3.15 -2.96 34.64
C THR A 119 -3.78 -2.78 36.02
N ASP A 120 -3.35 -3.59 36.99
CA ASP A 120 -3.79 -3.51 38.39
C ASP A 120 -3.19 -2.30 39.11
N ALA A 121 -3.71 -1.96 40.27
CA ALA A 121 -3.22 -0.81 41.04
C ALA A 121 -1.74 -0.94 41.48
N ASP A 122 -1.27 -2.16 41.65
CA ASP A 122 0.14 -2.47 42.01
C ASP A 122 1.08 -2.41 40.75
N GLY A 123 0.53 -2.18 39.55
CA GLY A 123 1.26 -2.13 38.29
C GLY A 123 1.37 -3.47 37.55
N THR A 124 0.81 -4.55 38.10
CA THR A 124 0.77 -5.84 37.42
C THR A 124 -0.02 -5.71 36.11
N VAL A 125 0.56 -6.18 34.98
CA VAL A 125 -0.07 -6.18 33.67
C VAL A 125 -0.55 -7.58 33.32
N ARG A 126 -1.82 -7.69 32.95
CA ARG A 126 -2.48 -8.93 32.52
C ARG A 126 -2.98 -8.77 31.09
N LEU A 127 -2.89 -9.83 30.31
CA LEU A 127 -3.39 -9.89 28.93
C LEU A 127 -4.47 -10.96 28.83
N GLY A 128 -5.59 -10.61 28.21
CA GLY A 128 -6.60 -11.56 27.79
C GLY A 128 -6.17 -12.30 26.51
N GLU A 129 -6.88 -13.38 26.18
CA GLU A 129 -6.69 -14.05 24.91
C GLU A 129 -7.16 -13.15 23.75
N PRO A 130 -6.44 -13.13 22.61
CA PRO A 130 -6.88 -12.38 21.44
C PRO A 130 -8.14 -13.01 20.83
N THR A 131 -9.03 -12.17 20.32
CA THR A 131 -10.20 -12.60 19.55
C THR A 131 -10.29 -11.85 18.24
N SER A 132 -10.81 -12.49 17.20
CA SER A 132 -10.86 -11.93 15.85
C SER A 132 -12.25 -12.06 15.24
N VAL A 133 -12.59 -11.07 14.41
CA VAL A 133 -13.79 -11.11 13.59
C VAL A 133 -13.47 -10.57 12.20
N LEU A 134 -14.14 -11.11 11.18
CA LEU A 134 -14.08 -10.61 9.81
C LEU A 134 -15.29 -9.68 9.58
N TYR A 135 -15.03 -8.42 9.26
CA TYR A 135 -16.04 -7.46 8.86
C TYR A 135 -16.43 -7.74 7.41
N LYS A 136 -17.69 -8.10 7.17
CA LYS A 136 -18.20 -8.51 5.86
C LYS A 136 -19.31 -7.60 5.42
N ASP A 137 -19.40 -7.34 4.11
CA ASP A 137 -20.60 -6.77 3.53
C ASP A 137 -21.69 -7.85 3.46
N THR A 138 -22.66 -7.75 4.35
CA THR A 138 -23.75 -8.70 4.48
C THR A 138 -25.02 -8.26 3.75
N ARG A 139 -24.97 -7.21 2.94
CA ARG A 139 -26.09 -6.73 2.14
C ARG A 139 -26.46 -7.67 0.99
N PHE A 140 -25.54 -8.53 0.56
CA PHE A 140 -25.68 -9.36 -0.63
C PHE A 140 -25.41 -10.84 -0.36
N ASP A 141 -26.04 -11.70 -1.17
CA ASP A 141 -25.77 -13.13 -1.21
C ASP A 141 -24.56 -13.40 -2.15
N TRP A 142 -23.37 -13.28 -1.61
CA TRP A 142 -22.14 -13.45 -2.36
C TRP A 142 -21.95 -14.88 -2.87
N LYS A 143 -21.87 -15.04 -4.19
CA LYS A 143 -21.38 -16.24 -4.87
C LYS A 143 -19.86 -16.21 -4.86
N THR A 144 -19.22 -17.38 -4.89
CA THR A 144 -17.75 -17.46 -4.88
C THR A 144 -17.27 -18.53 -5.87
N VAL A 145 -16.21 -18.21 -6.62
CA VAL A 145 -15.42 -19.18 -7.36
C VAL A 145 -13.95 -18.94 -7.01
N ALA A 146 -13.18 -20.02 -6.83
CA ALA A 146 -11.79 -19.94 -6.43
C ALA A 146 -10.89 -20.62 -7.47
N GLY A 147 -9.78 -19.96 -7.76
CA GLY A 147 -8.63 -20.47 -8.51
C GLY A 147 -7.45 -20.81 -7.59
N PRO A 148 -6.25 -20.98 -8.16
CA PRO A 148 -5.03 -21.20 -7.41
C PRO A 148 -4.67 -20.09 -6.42
N VAL A 149 -4.87 -18.82 -6.81
CA VAL A 149 -4.54 -17.64 -5.99
C VAL A 149 -5.76 -16.74 -5.81
N VAL A 150 -6.54 -16.49 -6.85
CA VAL A 150 -7.68 -15.54 -6.81
C VAL A 150 -8.96 -16.24 -6.38
N ARG A 151 -9.73 -15.58 -5.49
CA ARG A 151 -11.10 -15.95 -5.13
C ARG A 151 -12.01 -14.81 -5.55
N VAL A 152 -12.87 -15.05 -6.54
CA VAL A 152 -13.82 -14.04 -7.01
C VAL A 152 -15.13 -14.17 -6.25
N HIS A 153 -15.62 -13.03 -5.76
CA HIS A 153 -16.87 -12.89 -5.06
C HIS A 153 -17.78 -11.93 -5.83
N TRP A 154 -19.02 -12.35 -6.15
CA TRP A 154 -20.00 -11.52 -6.85
C TRP A 154 -21.39 -11.86 -6.39
N TYR A 155 -22.35 -10.96 -6.51
CA TYR A 155 -23.75 -11.21 -6.13
C TYR A 155 -24.68 -11.16 -7.33
N ASP A 156 -24.37 -10.44 -8.39
CA ASP A 156 -25.16 -10.28 -9.59
C ASP A 156 -24.53 -10.98 -10.80
N GLY A 157 -25.35 -11.51 -11.71
CA GLY A 157 -24.90 -12.21 -12.90
C GLY A 157 -24.77 -13.73 -12.76
N PRO A 158 -24.57 -14.44 -13.87
CA PRO A 158 -24.45 -15.89 -13.93
C PRO A 158 -23.07 -16.39 -13.44
N THR A 159 -22.95 -17.70 -13.25
CA THR A 159 -21.68 -18.33 -12.82
C THR A 159 -20.56 -18.10 -13.85
N ASP A 160 -20.86 -18.01 -15.12
CA ASP A 160 -19.83 -17.79 -16.16
C ASP A 160 -19.23 -16.39 -16.10
N PHE A 161 -19.97 -15.39 -15.59
CA PHE A 161 -19.43 -14.07 -15.26
C PHE A 161 -18.31 -14.18 -14.20
N GLY A 162 -18.57 -14.88 -13.08
CA GLY A 162 -17.57 -15.08 -12.04
C GLY A 162 -16.34 -15.87 -12.53
N LYS A 163 -16.55 -16.91 -13.38
CA LYS A 163 -15.42 -17.65 -13.98
C LYS A 163 -14.61 -16.77 -14.91
N ARG A 164 -15.25 -15.95 -15.71
CA ARG A 164 -14.54 -15.01 -16.62
C ARG A 164 -13.71 -14.00 -15.83
N ALA A 165 -14.26 -13.46 -14.73
CA ALA A 165 -13.52 -12.58 -13.83
C ALA A 165 -12.31 -13.31 -13.19
N LEU A 166 -12.49 -14.58 -12.82
CA LEU A 166 -11.41 -15.41 -12.29
C LEU A 166 -10.27 -15.59 -13.31
N ASP A 167 -10.60 -15.90 -14.56
CA ASP A 167 -9.60 -16.07 -15.62
C ASP A 167 -8.78 -14.79 -15.84
N ILE A 168 -9.45 -13.62 -15.82
CA ILE A 168 -8.77 -12.32 -15.92
C ILE A 168 -7.89 -12.08 -14.71
N GLY A 169 -8.39 -12.34 -13.51
CA GLY A 169 -7.66 -12.13 -12.26
C GLY A 169 -6.43 -13.02 -12.12
N GLU A 170 -6.57 -14.33 -12.36
CA GLU A 170 -5.46 -15.28 -12.30
C GLU A 170 -4.36 -14.93 -13.31
N LYS A 171 -4.74 -14.52 -14.52
CA LYS A 171 -3.78 -14.07 -15.53
C LYS A 171 -3.04 -12.81 -15.08
N GLY A 172 -3.76 -11.83 -14.50
CA GLY A 172 -3.15 -10.59 -14.00
C GLY A 172 -2.12 -10.84 -12.90
N ILE A 173 -2.48 -11.66 -11.91
CA ILE A 173 -1.56 -12.08 -10.84
C ILE A 173 -0.33 -12.81 -11.39
N ASP A 174 -0.54 -13.79 -12.30
CA ASP A 174 0.53 -14.59 -12.88
C ASP A 174 1.53 -13.73 -13.68
N ASP A 175 1.04 -12.80 -14.48
CA ASP A 175 1.88 -11.89 -15.26
C ASP A 175 2.69 -10.95 -14.35
N ALA A 176 2.09 -10.38 -13.31
CA ALA A 176 2.77 -9.52 -12.34
C ALA A 176 3.78 -10.31 -11.49
N ALA A 177 3.41 -11.47 -10.99
CA ALA A 177 4.28 -12.34 -10.20
C ALA A 177 5.49 -12.82 -11.02
N LYS A 178 5.28 -13.18 -12.30
CA LYS A 178 6.36 -13.52 -13.21
C LYS A 178 7.29 -12.34 -13.47
N LEU A 179 6.76 -11.12 -13.66
CA LEU A 179 7.60 -9.94 -13.87
C LEU A 179 8.44 -9.66 -12.63
N LEU A 180 7.83 -9.61 -11.45
CA LEU A 180 8.50 -9.23 -10.20
C LEU A 180 9.30 -10.36 -9.56
N GLY A 181 9.25 -11.58 -10.11
CA GLY A 181 9.98 -12.74 -9.63
C GLY A 181 9.54 -13.17 -8.21
N VAL A 182 8.26 -13.02 -7.89
CA VAL A 182 7.65 -13.45 -6.63
C VAL A 182 6.72 -14.64 -6.85
N THR A 183 6.39 -15.32 -5.76
CA THR A 183 5.38 -16.39 -5.75
C THR A 183 4.30 -16.01 -4.77
N GLU A 184 3.09 -15.85 -5.26
CA GLU A 184 1.93 -15.62 -4.41
C GLU A 184 1.51 -16.92 -3.73
N THR A 185 1.48 -16.90 -2.40
CA THR A 185 1.16 -18.08 -1.59
C THR A 185 -0.13 -17.90 -0.78
N GLU A 186 -0.56 -16.66 -0.61
CA GLU A 186 -1.79 -16.32 0.10
C GLU A 186 -2.89 -15.95 -0.89
N PRO A 187 -4.14 -16.36 -0.65
CA PRO A 187 -5.25 -16.01 -1.53
C PRO A 187 -5.46 -14.51 -1.63
N VAL A 188 -5.89 -14.07 -2.81
CA VAL A 188 -6.36 -12.72 -3.10
C VAL A 188 -7.88 -12.78 -3.28
N ASP A 189 -8.61 -11.97 -2.53
CA ASP A 189 -10.05 -11.84 -2.67
C ASP A 189 -10.39 -10.73 -3.68
N PHE A 190 -11.23 -11.06 -4.65
CA PHE A 190 -11.69 -10.13 -5.68
C PHE A 190 -13.20 -9.98 -5.58
N TYR A 191 -13.67 -8.87 -4.97
CA TYR A 191 -15.08 -8.55 -4.80
C TYR A 191 -15.60 -7.70 -5.95
N ILE A 192 -16.67 -8.17 -6.62
CA ILE A 192 -17.28 -7.46 -7.74
C ILE A 192 -18.66 -6.96 -7.33
N TYR A 193 -18.81 -5.64 -7.33
CA TYR A 193 -20.06 -4.93 -7.18
C TYR A 193 -20.65 -4.62 -8.55
N SER A 194 -21.96 -4.73 -8.71
CA SER A 194 -22.70 -4.33 -9.92
C SER A 194 -23.46 -3.02 -9.73
N ASP A 195 -23.57 -2.54 -8.49
CA ASP A 195 -24.24 -1.29 -8.11
C ASP A 195 -23.21 -0.26 -7.63
N GLU A 196 -23.21 0.92 -8.28
CA GLU A 196 -22.27 2.00 -8.02
C GLU A 196 -22.36 2.52 -6.57
N LYS A 197 -23.59 2.71 -6.08
CA LYS A 197 -23.79 3.19 -4.71
C LYS A 197 -23.27 2.17 -3.69
N ALA A 198 -23.54 0.90 -3.92
CA ALA A 198 -23.07 -0.16 -3.04
C ALA A 198 -21.54 -0.28 -3.01
N PHE A 199 -20.89 -0.06 -4.15
CA PHE A 199 -19.44 -0.03 -4.27
C PHE A 199 -18.82 1.12 -3.47
N TYR A 200 -19.31 2.35 -3.67
CA TYR A 200 -18.79 3.51 -2.92
C TYR A 200 -19.15 3.48 -1.44
N ASP A 201 -20.32 2.96 -1.07
CA ASP A 201 -20.66 2.74 0.34
C ASP A 201 -19.69 1.75 1.01
N ALA A 202 -19.19 0.74 0.27
CA ALA A 202 -18.25 -0.24 0.79
C ALA A 202 -16.83 0.30 0.99
N LEU A 203 -16.38 1.17 0.09
CA LEU A 203 -15.02 1.70 0.09
C LEU A 203 -14.90 3.04 0.85
N GLY A 204 -16.01 3.76 1.00
CA GLY A 204 -16.10 4.97 1.80
C GLY A 204 -15.64 6.26 1.12
N PRO A 205 -15.58 7.36 1.89
CA PRO A 205 -15.38 8.70 1.33
C PRO A 205 -13.99 8.95 0.75
N GLY A 206 -13.03 8.04 0.97
CA GLY A 206 -11.70 8.09 0.37
C GLY A 206 -11.67 7.66 -1.09
N THR A 207 -12.65 6.89 -1.51
CA THR A 207 -12.78 6.40 -2.89
C THR A 207 -13.29 7.51 -3.79
N ARG A 208 -12.62 7.73 -4.92
CA ARG A 208 -12.99 8.78 -5.87
C ARG A 208 -14.11 8.32 -6.79
N GLU A 209 -15.01 9.24 -7.15
CA GLU A 209 -16.01 8.99 -8.19
C GLU A 209 -15.35 8.55 -9.50
N ASN A 210 -16.00 7.64 -10.22
CA ASN A 210 -15.56 7.03 -11.48
C ASN A 210 -14.34 6.09 -11.38
N VAL A 211 -14.09 5.49 -10.21
CA VAL A 211 -13.12 4.41 -10.05
C VAL A 211 -13.76 3.08 -10.46
N GLY A 212 -13.11 2.35 -11.34
CA GLY A 212 -13.59 1.02 -11.78
C GLY A 212 -13.11 -0.13 -10.91
N GLY A 213 -12.05 0.10 -10.11
CA GLY A 213 -11.47 -0.88 -9.19
C GLY A 213 -10.59 -0.21 -8.15
N GLU A 214 -10.32 -0.91 -7.05
CA GLU A 214 -9.46 -0.45 -5.97
C GLU A 214 -8.81 -1.64 -5.26
N ALA A 215 -7.49 -1.62 -5.12
CA ALA A 215 -6.71 -2.65 -4.45
C ALA A 215 -6.37 -2.25 -3.01
N HIS A 216 -6.63 -3.17 -2.08
CA HIS A 216 -6.28 -3.07 -0.66
C HIS A 216 -5.25 -4.16 -0.35
N ALA A 217 -3.96 -3.83 -0.50
CA ALA A 217 -2.88 -4.79 -0.38
C ALA A 217 -2.75 -5.35 1.05
N ASP A 218 -3.01 -4.52 2.06
CA ASP A 218 -2.97 -4.88 3.47
C ASP A 218 -3.93 -6.01 3.85
N ILE A 219 -5.12 -6.06 3.22
CA ILE A 219 -6.10 -7.13 3.40
C ILE A 219 -6.15 -8.10 2.21
N ARG A 220 -5.23 -7.99 1.27
CA ARG A 220 -5.11 -8.80 0.03
C ARG A 220 -6.44 -8.88 -0.72
N THR A 221 -7.09 -7.74 -0.87
CA THR A 221 -8.42 -7.66 -1.47
C THR A 221 -8.45 -6.60 -2.57
N MET A 222 -9.05 -6.96 -3.69
CA MET A 222 -9.44 -6.05 -4.75
C MET A 222 -10.95 -5.90 -4.77
N PHE A 223 -11.42 -4.68 -4.93
CA PHE A 223 -12.83 -4.36 -5.19
C PHE A 223 -12.98 -3.80 -6.60
N ALA A 224 -14.03 -4.19 -7.31
CA ALA A 224 -14.32 -3.59 -8.62
C ALA A 224 -15.82 -3.39 -8.82
N LEU A 225 -16.16 -2.35 -9.60
CA LEU A 225 -17.50 -2.05 -10.06
C LEU A 225 -17.66 -2.57 -11.49
N ILE A 226 -18.15 -3.78 -11.66
CA ILE A 226 -18.30 -4.42 -12.99
C ILE A 226 -19.72 -4.98 -13.12
N LYS A 227 -20.48 -4.50 -14.08
CA LYS A 227 -21.77 -5.08 -14.42
C LYS A 227 -21.60 -6.38 -15.20
N PRO A 228 -22.55 -7.33 -15.09
CA PRO A 228 -22.40 -8.64 -15.74
C PRO A 228 -22.21 -8.59 -17.26
N ASP A 229 -22.77 -7.59 -17.93
CA ASP A 229 -22.66 -7.36 -19.37
C ASP A 229 -21.37 -6.63 -19.79
N GLU A 230 -20.58 -6.16 -18.85
CA GLU A 230 -19.33 -5.44 -19.08
C GLU A 230 -18.07 -6.31 -18.93
N ILE A 231 -18.19 -7.58 -18.50
CA ILE A 231 -17.04 -8.43 -18.16
C ILE A 231 -16.03 -8.60 -19.30
N ASP A 232 -16.49 -8.58 -20.54
CA ASP A 232 -15.64 -8.66 -21.73
C ASP A 232 -15.28 -7.29 -22.33
N ALA A 233 -15.63 -6.19 -21.65
CA ALA A 233 -15.23 -4.87 -22.07
C ALA A 233 -13.70 -4.68 -21.90
N THR A 234 -13.10 -3.94 -22.83
CA THR A 234 -11.63 -3.73 -22.84
C THR A 234 -11.14 -3.11 -21.52
N TRP A 235 -11.92 -2.22 -20.93
CA TRP A 235 -11.54 -1.58 -19.68
C TRP A 235 -11.38 -2.57 -18.52
N VAL A 236 -12.21 -3.63 -18.45
CA VAL A 236 -12.11 -4.66 -17.41
C VAL A 236 -10.80 -5.43 -17.53
N SER A 237 -10.43 -5.81 -18.76
CA SER A 237 -9.16 -6.51 -19.01
C SER A 237 -7.91 -5.63 -18.82
N THR A 238 -8.08 -4.33 -18.60
CA THR A 238 -7.01 -3.39 -18.24
C THR A 238 -7.01 -3.11 -16.74
N VAL A 239 -8.17 -2.72 -16.16
CA VAL A 239 -8.27 -2.32 -14.76
C VAL A 239 -7.98 -3.49 -13.80
N VAL A 240 -8.54 -4.67 -14.06
CA VAL A 240 -8.35 -5.82 -13.15
C VAL A 240 -6.87 -6.21 -13.03
N PRO A 241 -6.09 -6.40 -14.11
CA PRO A 241 -4.65 -6.65 -13.99
C PRO A 241 -3.87 -5.48 -13.37
N HIS A 242 -4.27 -4.23 -13.61
CA HIS A 242 -3.66 -3.05 -13.00
C HIS A 242 -3.74 -3.13 -11.46
N GLU A 243 -4.96 -3.29 -10.93
CA GLU A 243 -5.19 -3.37 -9.49
C GLU A 243 -4.49 -4.57 -8.84
N LEU A 244 -4.54 -5.72 -9.50
CA LEU A 244 -3.88 -6.92 -8.99
C LEU A 244 -2.35 -6.79 -9.00
N THR A 245 -1.79 -5.96 -9.90
CA THR A 245 -0.36 -5.64 -9.88
C THR A 245 0.06 -4.98 -8.58
N HIS A 246 -0.76 -4.10 -8.00
CA HIS A 246 -0.46 -3.48 -6.70
C HIS A 246 -0.34 -4.50 -5.57
N LEU A 247 -1.19 -5.54 -5.57
CA LEU A 247 -1.11 -6.61 -4.57
C LEU A 247 0.17 -7.43 -4.69
N VAL A 248 0.57 -7.75 -5.93
CA VAL A 248 1.83 -8.47 -6.19
C VAL A 248 3.04 -7.60 -5.90
N PHE A 249 2.95 -6.30 -6.20
CA PHE A 249 4.00 -5.33 -5.89
C PHE A 249 4.21 -5.24 -4.37
N ASP A 250 3.13 -5.16 -3.58
CA ASP A 250 3.21 -5.19 -2.11
C ASP A 250 3.92 -6.44 -1.60
N THR A 251 3.60 -7.61 -2.17
CA THR A 251 4.32 -8.87 -1.85
C THR A 251 5.82 -8.75 -2.14
N ALA A 252 6.20 -8.10 -3.25
CA ALA A 252 7.60 -7.96 -3.66
C ALA A 252 8.41 -7.04 -2.76
N VAL A 253 7.77 -5.99 -2.22
CA VAL A 253 8.43 -4.92 -1.44
C VAL A 253 8.18 -4.99 0.06
N LYS A 254 7.44 -5.97 0.55
CA LYS A 254 6.90 -6.09 1.92
C LYS A 254 7.78 -5.45 2.99
N ASN A 255 7.52 -4.19 3.28
CA ASN A 255 8.20 -3.39 4.28
C ASN A 255 7.24 -2.36 4.88
N PRO A 256 6.90 -2.46 6.19
CA PRO A 256 5.92 -1.58 6.82
C PRO A 256 6.44 -0.15 7.07
N TYR A 257 7.73 0.10 6.88
CA TYR A 257 8.35 1.38 7.24
C TYR A 257 8.68 2.27 6.04
N HIS A 258 8.81 1.68 4.85
CA HIS A 258 9.11 2.42 3.64
C HIS A 258 8.43 1.76 2.44
N PHE A 259 7.72 2.56 1.66
CA PHE A 259 7.08 2.12 0.43
C PHE A 259 7.79 2.77 -0.78
N PRO A 260 7.96 2.05 -1.89
CA PRO A 260 8.56 2.61 -3.10
C PRO A 260 7.83 3.86 -3.61
N PRO A 261 8.49 4.72 -4.42
CA PRO A 261 7.86 5.89 -4.99
C PRO A 261 6.58 5.54 -5.74
N ARG A 262 5.55 6.36 -5.60
CA ARG A 262 4.26 6.11 -6.23
C ARG A 262 4.37 5.94 -7.73
N TRP A 263 5.16 6.77 -8.42
CA TRP A 263 5.34 6.66 -9.86
C TRP A 263 5.89 5.27 -10.29
N LEU A 264 6.71 4.62 -9.48
CA LEU A 264 7.21 3.28 -9.79
C LEU A 264 6.11 2.22 -9.67
N ASN A 265 5.30 2.28 -8.62
CA ASN A 265 4.17 1.37 -8.41
C ASN A 265 3.10 1.54 -9.50
N GLU A 266 2.63 2.78 -9.74
CA GLU A 266 1.62 3.07 -10.77
C GLU A 266 2.15 2.79 -12.18
N GLY A 267 3.38 3.21 -12.45
CA GLY A 267 4.02 2.97 -13.75
C GLY A 267 4.15 1.48 -14.07
N LEU A 268 4.46 0.63 -13.08
CA LEU A 268 4.47 -0.82 -13.24
C LEU A 268 3.07 -1.39 -13.49
N ALA A 269 2.07 -0.90 -12.76
CA ALA A 269 0.69 -1.35 -12.93
C ALA A 269 0.17 -1.03 -14.35
N VAL A 270 0.43 0.19 -14.85
CA VAL A 270 0.12 0.55 -16.25
C VAL A 270 0.96 -0.25 -17.23
N TYR A 271 2.26 -0.42 -16.99
CA TYR A 271 3.15 -1.15 -17.89
C TYR A 271 2.71 -2.60 -18.10
N LEU A 272 2.23 -3.27 -17.05
CA LEU A 272 1.75 -4.65 -17.10
C LEU A 272 0.34 -4.78 -17.67
N SER A 273 -0.55 -3.82 -17.41
CA SER A 273 -1.95 -3.89 -17.82
C SER A 273 -2.16 -3.50 -19.28
N GLU A 274 -1.44 -2.51 -19.78
CA GLU A 274 -1.60 -2.00 -21.17
C GLU A 274 -0.31 -1.58 -21.86
N GLY A 275 0.81 -1.46 -21.13
CA GLY A 275 2.08 -1.01 -21.67
C GLY A 275 2.17 0.51 -21.90
N TYR A 276 3.32 0.96 -22.38
CA TYR A 276 3.52 2.36 -22.79
C TYR A 276 2.95 2.58 -24.18
N THR A 277 1.63 2.77 -24.26
CA THR A 277 0.86 2.90 -25.51
C THR A 277 1.11 4.22 -26.22
N ASP A 278 0.68 4.32 -27.48
CA ASP A 278 0.75 5.57 -28.26
C ASP A 278 -0.03 6.72 -27.59
N SER A 279 -1.10 6.41 -26.85
CA SER A 279 -1.89 7.40 -26.11
C SER A 279 -1.07 8.01 -24.98
N TRP A 280 -0.40 7.19 -24.17
CA TRP A 280 0.49 7.65 -23.11
C TRP A 280 1.69 8.41 -23.68
N ARG A 281 2.27 7.90 -24.76
CA ARG A 281 3.38 8.54 -25.46
C ARG A 281 3.02 9.94 -25.93
N SER A 282 1.85 10.08 -26.57
CA SER A 282 1.36 11.38 -27.03
C SER A 282 1.13 12.38 -25.89
N ALA A 283 0.62 11.91 -24.75
CA ALA A 283 0.42 12.77 -23.56
C ALA A 283 1.75 13.31 -23.02
N VAL A 284 2.78 12.44 -22.93
CA VAL A 284 4.13 12.84 -22.50
C VAL A 284 4.78 13.79 -23.52
N GLU A 285 4.66 13.52 -24.83
CA GLU A 285 5.16 14.41 -25.88
C GLU A 285 4.48 15.79 -25.86
N ASP A 286 3.18 15.85 -25.56
CA ASP A 286 2.45 17.11 -25.41
C ASP A 286 2.97 17.91 -24.20
N ALA A 287 3.25 17.24 -23.09
CA ALA A 287 3.84 17.85 -21.91
C ALA A 287 5.27 18.39 -22.19
N ILE A 288 6.09 17.63 -22.93
CA ILE A 288 7.42 18.09 -23.36
C ILE A 288 7.33 19.36 -24.18
N ARG A 289 6.42 19.41 -25.18
CA ARG A 289 6.21 20.60 -26.02
C ARG A 289 5.70 21.80 -25.25
N GLY A 290 4.94 21.57 -24.18
CA GLY A 290 4.37 22.61 -23.31
C GLY A 290 5.26 22.98 -22.11
N ASP A 291 6.47 22.41 -22.00
CA ASP A 291 7.34 22.59 -20.85
C ASP A 291 6.66 22.20 -19.50
N GLY A 292 5.80 21.18 -19.56
CA GLY A 292 4.92 20.76 -18.49
C GLY A 292 5.28 19.41 -17.84
N ILE A 293 6.48 18.87 -18.10
CA ILE A 293 6.96 17.63 -17.50
C ILE A 293 7.07 17.79 -15.96
N ILE A 294 6.56 16.81 -15.24
CA ILE A 294 6.65 16.75 -13.78
C ILE A 294 7.92 15.96 -13.41
N PRO A 295 8.82 16.51 -12.58
CA PRO A 295 9.98 15.73 -12.13
C PRO A 295 9.56 14.55 -11.24
N LEU A 296 10.32 13.44 -11.27
CA LEU A 296 9.97 12.21 -10.53
C LEU A 296 9.86 12.44 -9.02
N ASP A 297 10.57 13.38 -8.44
CA ASP A 297 10.42 13.76 -7.04
C ASP A 297 9.06 14.38 -6.73
N GLY A 298 8.39 15.00 -7.71
CA GLY A 298 7.00 15.45 -7.65
C GLY A 298 5.97 14.33 -7.74
N LEU A 299 6.38 13.13 -8.13
CA LEU A 299 5.54 11.94 -8.33
C LEU A 299 5.79 10.83 -7.29
N THR A 300 6.55 11.11 -6.24
CA THR A 300 6.93 10.10 -5.23
C THR A 300 5.79 9.75 -4.28
N ALA A 301 4.97 10.72 -3.89
CA ALA A 301 3.92 10.55 -2.89
C ALA A 301 2.51 10.67 -3.52
N GLN A 302 1.97 11.85 -3.59
CA GLN A 302 0.63 12.08 -4.13
C GLN A 302 0.70 12.72 -5.52
N PHE A 303 -0.02 12.15 -6.48
CA PHE A 303 -0.13 12.72 -7.82
C PHE A 303 -0.91 14.04 -7.81
N PRO A 304 -0.64 14.94 -8.75
CA PRO A 304 -1.41 16.18 -8.89
C PRO A 304 -2.90 15.93 -8.95
N THR A 305 -3.71 16.85 -8.40
CA THR A 305 -5.15 16.67 -8.27
C THR A 305 -5.98 17.25 -9.42
N THR A 306 -5.36 18.01 -10.33
CA THR A 306 -6.03 18.44 -11.55
C THR A 306 -6.08 17.29 -12.55
N ARG A 307 -7.20 17.14 -13.26
CA ARG A 307 -7.41 16.01 -14.15
C ARG A 307 -6.26 15.78 -15.13
N ASP A 308 -5.85 16.80 -15.83
CA ASP A 308 -4.84 16.67 -16.91
C ASP A 308 -3.45 16.31 -16.34
N GLN A 309 -3.04 16.92 -15.24
CA GLN A 309 -1.78 16.59 -14.57
C GLN A 309 -1.81 15.21 -13.90
N PHE A 310 -2.98 14.80 -13.40
CA PHE A 310 -3.16 13.46 -12.85
C PHE A 310 -2.93 12.39 -13.92
N PHE A 311 -3.52 12.54 -15.11
CA PHE A 311 -3.27 11.63 -16.22
C PHE A 311 -1.84 11.69 -16.75
N LEU A 312 -1.27 12.90 -16.81
CA LEU A 312 0.14 13.06 -17.18
C LEU A 312 1.05 12.29 -16.21
N ALA A 313 0.79 12.34 -14.91
CA ALA A 313 1.56 11.62 -13.91
C ALA A 313 1.59 10.09 -14.18
N TYR A 314 0.48 9.50 -14.62
CA TYR A 314 0.47 8.09 -15.06
C TYR A 314 1.26 7.86 -16.34
N GLY A 315 1.12 8.75 -17.32
CA GLY A 315 1.87 8.69 -18.58
C GLY A 315 3.39 8.80 -18.36
N GLU A 316 3.82 9.71 -17.49
CA GLU A 316 5.22 9.85 -17.11
C GLU A 316 5.72 8.65 -16.31
N SER A 317 4.90 8.13 -15.39
CA SER A 317 5.23 6.94 -14.59
C SER A 317 5.48 5.72 -15.47
N VAL A 318 4.56 5.41 -16.40
CA VAL A 318 4.75 4.28 -17.33
C VAL A 318 5.89 4.52 -18.31
N SER A 319 6.13 5.77 -18.73
CA SER A 319 7.27 6.13 -19.57
C SER A 319 8.61 5.89 -18.86
N ALA A 320 8.71 6.26 -17.57
CA ALA A 320 9.91 6.03 -16.78
C ALA A 320 10.16 4.53 -16.54
N VAL A 321 9.11 3.74 -16.30
CA VAL A 321 9.22 2.26 -16.19
C VAL A 321 9.61 1.62 -17.52
N ASP A 322 9.04 2.06 -18.66
CA ASP A 322 9.43 1.59 -19.98
C ASP A 322 10.90 1.91 -20.29
N TYR A 323 11.36 3.12 -19.96
CA TYR A 323 12.78 3.50 -20.07
C TYR A 323 13.65 2.60 -19.19
N LEU A 324 13.26 2.34 -17.93
CA LEU A 324 14.01 1.48 -17.02
C LEU A 324 14.16 0.06 -17.60
N VAL A 325 13.06 -0.52 -18.09
CA VAL A 325 13.08 -1.89 -18.65
C VAL A 325 13.88 -1.96 -19.94
N ARG A 326 13.71 -0.99 -20.86
CA ARG A 326 14.45 -0.96 -22.14
C ARG A 326 15.96 -0.74 -21.98
N THR A 327 16.33 0.07 -20.99
CA THR A 327 17.73 0.51 -20.83
C THR A 327 18.53 -0.43 -19.93
N PHE A 328 17.95 -0.89 -18.82
CA PHE A 328 18.65 -1.67 -17.81
C PHE A 328 18.20 -3.14 -17.78
N GLY A 329 17.08 -3.44 -18.39
CA GLY A 329 16.54 -4.80 -18.45
C GLY A 329 15.64 -5.16 -17.27
N ARG A 330 14.92 -6.27 -17.44
CA ARG A 330 13.96 -6.78 -16.46
C ARG A 330 14.61 -7.17 -15.13
N ASP A 331 15.78 -7.81 -15.18
CA ASP A 331 16.45 -8.29 -13.96
C ASP A 331 16.88 -7.12 -13.07
N ALA A 332 17.28 -6.00 -13.66
CA ALA A 332 17.60 -4.77 -12.95
C ALA A 332 16.35 -4.17 -12.27
N LEU A 333 15.22 -4.12 -12.98
CA LEU A 333 13.93 -3.71 -12.41
C LEU A 333 13.56 -4.58 -11.22
N VAL A 334 13.60 -5.92 -11.37
CA VAL A 334 13.26 -6.86 -10.30
C VAL A 334 14.17 -6.66 -9.08
N LYS A 335 15.47 -6.51 -9.30
CA LYS A 335 16.43 -6.27 -8.23
C LYS A 335 16.15 -4.95 -7.51
N LEU A 336 15.86 -3.88 -8.25
CA LEU A 336 15.50 -2.57 -7.72
C LEU A 336 14.24 -2.66 -6.84
N VAL A 337 13.15 -3.21 -7.38
CA VAL A 337 11.88 -3.31 -6.66
C VAL A 337 12.03 -4.16 -5.39
N ARG A 338 12.67 -5.32 -5.49
CA ARG A 338 12.82 -6.23 -4.35
C ARG A 338 13.74 -5.71 -3.25
N SER A 339 14.68 -4.81 -3.56
CA SER A 339 15.56 -4.23 -2.54
C SER A 339 14.82 -3.42 -1.49
N TYR A 340 13.65 -2.88 -1.82
CA TYR A 340 12.82 -2.15 -0.85
C TYR A 340 12.38 -3.00 0.34
N ALA A 341 12.26 -4.33 0.18
CA ALA A 341 11.98 -5.23 1.29
C ALA A 341 13.05 -5.21 2.39
N ASP A 342 14.28 -4.80 2.05
CA ASP A 342 15.40 -4.65 2.99
C ASP A 342 15.39 -3.30 3.73
N GLY A 343 14.41 -2.44 3.48
CA GLY A 343 14.27 -1.13 4.15
C GLY A 343 15.24 -0.06 3.66
N VAL A 344 15.67 -0.16 2.42
CA VAL A 344 16.59 0.81 1.79
C VAL A 344 15.84 2.06 1.31
N THR A 345 16.57 3.15 1.12
CA THR A 345 16.06 4.39 0.50
C THR A 345 15.89 4.22 -1.02
N ASP A 346 15.22 5.17 -1.68
CA ASP A 346 15.07 5.17 -3.14
C ASP A 346 16.42 5.17 -3.84
N ASP A 347 17.36 6.01 -3.41
CA ASP A 347 18.72 6.06 -4.01
C ASP A 347 19.51 4.76 -3.83
N GLU A 348 19.37 4.11 -2.67
CA GLU A 348 19.99 2.81 -2.41
C GLU A 348 19.37 1.72 -3.27
N ALA A 349 18.04 1.70 -3.43
CA ALA A 349 17.33 0.76 -4.28
C ALA A 349 17.74 0.91 -5.75
N PHE A 350 17.77 2.14 -6.25
CA PHE A 350 18.18 2.45 -7.61
C PHE A 350 19.66 2.11 -7.84
N THR A 351 20.54 2.47 -6.92
CA THR A 351 21.96 2.08 -6.98
C THR A 351 22.14 0.57 -6.99
N ALA A 352 21.40 -0.15 -6.14
CA ALA A 352 21.45 -1.61 -6.11
C ALA A 352 20.93 -2.25 -7.41
N GLY A 353 19.83 -1.74 -7.95
CA GLY A 353 19.17 -2.28 -9.15
C GLY A 353 19.92 -1.94 -10.44
N ILE A 354 20.20 -0.67 -10.66
CA ILE A 354 20.66 -0.13 -11.94
C ILE A 354 22.04 0.55 -11.90
N GLY A 355 22.66 0.65 -10.71
CA GLY A 355 23.99 1.27 -10.55
C GLY A 355 24.00 2.81 -10.54
N HIS A 356 22.84 3.46 -10.47
CA HIS A 356 22.65 4.89 -10.47
C HIS A 356 21.66 5.29 -9.36
N ASP A 357 21.77 6.52 -8.85
CA ASP A 357 20.77 7.13 -7.98
C ASP A 357 19.54 7.60 -8.78
N VAL A 358 18.48 8.00 -8.09
CA VAL A 358 17.23 8.48 -8.71
C VAL A 358 17.48 9.71 -9.60
N ALA A 359 18.31 10.63 -9.17
CA ALA A 359 18.61 11.86 -9.93
C ALA A 359 19.29 11.54 -11.26
N THR A 360 20.27 10.63 -11.27
CA THR A 360 20.96 10.16 -12.48
C THR A 360 20.01 9.40 -13.40
N PHE A 361 19.14 8.55 -12.84
CA PHE A 361 18.09 7.86 -13.59
C PHE A 361 17.13 8.85 -14.26
N GLN A 362 16.63 9.84 -13.51
CA GLN A 362 15.75 10.89 -14.06
C GLN A 362 16.42 11.66 -15.19
N ALA A 363 17.69 12.04 -15.03
CA ALA A 363 18.41 12.74 -16.07
C ALA A 363 18.53 11.90 -17.36
N GLY A 364 18.79 10.60 -17.23
CA GLY A 364 18.82 9.66 -18.36
C GLY A 364 17.46 9.50 -19.05
N TRP A 365 16.40 9.36 -18.29
CA TRP A 365 15.03 9.28 -18.79
C TRP A 365 14.61 10.56 -19.53
N LEU A 366 14.85 11.73 -18.96
CA LEU A 366 14.57 13.02 -19.62
C LEU A 366 15.39 13.20 -20.91
N HIS A 367 16.64 12.77 -20.90
CA HIS A 367 17.47 12.77 -22.11
C HIS A 367 16.91 11.84 -23.19
N ASP A 368 16.43 10.64 -22.84
CA ASP A 368 15.80 9.68 -23.76
C ASP A 368 14.53 10.29 -24.39
N LEU A 369 13.77 11.07 -23.62
CA LEU A 369 12.61 11.81 -24.08
C LEU A 369 12.93 13.07 -24.90
N GLY A 370 14.17 13.53 -24.92
CA GLY A 370 14.55 14.83 -25.47
C GLY A 370 13.97 16.01 -24.69
N ALA A 371 13.67 15.81 -23.41
CA ALA A 371 13.06 16.81 -22.55
C ALA A 371 14.12 17.61 -21.78
N THR A 372 13.80 18.88 -21.45
CA THR A 372 14.57 19.69 -20.54
C THR A 372 14.22 19.30 -19.08
N ALA A 373 15.22 19.22 -18.21
CA ALA A 373 14.97 18.94 -16.80
C ALA A 373 14.09 20.05 -16.18
N PRO A 374 12.91 19.71 -15.64
CA PRO A 374 12.05 20.69 -14.97
C PRO A 374 12.69 21.17 -13.67
N ALA A 375 12.20 22.31 -13.14
CA ALA A 375 12.62 22.75 -11.81
C ALA A 375 12.15 21.72 -10.77
N ALA A 376 13.07 21.36 -9.83
CA ALA A 376 12.73 20.44 -8.74
C ALA A 376 11.53 20.98 -7.95
N VAL A 377 10.52 20.11 -7.77
CA VAL A 377 9.36 20.35 -6.89
C VAL A 377 9.56 19.56 -5.60
N GLY A 378 9.24 20.13 -4.50
CA GLY A 378 9.38 19.48 -3.20
C GLY A 378 9.84 20.45 -2.13
N PRO A 379 9.73 20.06 -0.86
CA PRO A 379 10.18 20.92 0.22
C PRO A 379 11.69 21.16 0.07
N ARG A 380 12.07 22.41 -0.05
CA ARG A 380 13.50 22.77 0.03
C ARG A 380 14.00 22.36 1.40
N PRO A 381 15.20 21.75 1.50
CA PRO A 381 15.79 21.48 2.79
C PRO A 381 15.80 22.78 3.61
N GLY A 382 15.09 22.77 4.74
CA GLY A 382 15.18 23.87 5.70
C GLY A 382 16.57 23.90 6.34
N PRO A 383 16.98 25.02 6.91
CA PRO A 383 18.19 25.03 7.73
C PRO A 383 18.04 23.98 8.83
N VAL A 384 19.08 23.21 9.08
CA VAL A 384 19.11 22.25 10.18
C VAL A 384 18.91 23.02 11.47
N GLY A 385 17.68 22.96 12.00
CA GLY A 385 17.35 23.54 13.30
C GLY A 385 17.78 22.61 14.46
N PRO A 386 17.88 23.11 15.67
CA PRO A 386 18.09 22.24 16.82
C PRO A 386 16.93 21.26 16.95
N LEU A 387 17.26 19.99 17.13
CA LEU A 387 16.25 18.99 17.43
C LEU A 387 15.52 19.36 18.74
N PRO A 388 14.21 19.12 18.85
CA PRO A 388 13.50 19.33 20.10
C PRO A 388 14.21 18.59 21.24
N SER A 389 14.32 19.23 22.39
CA SER A 389 14.92 18.63 23.58
C SER A 389 14.21 17.32 23.94
N GLY A 390 14.96 16.25 24.06
CA GLY A 390 14.44 14.91 24.35
C GLY A 390 14.34 13.97 23.14
N TRP A 391 14.56 14.44 21.90
CA TRP A 391 14.51 13.59 20.70
C TRP A 391 15.83 12.89 20.39
N SER A 392 16.96 13.46 20.82
CA SER A 392 18.26 12.96 20.36
C SER A 392 18.96 11.99 21.29
N GLY A 393 18.51 11.82 22.55
CA GLY A 393 19.29 11.09 23.56
C GLY A 393 20.74 11.61 23.73
N ALA A 394 21.09 12.72 23.10
CA ALA A 394 22.39 13.39 23.23
C ALA A 394 22.38 14.29 24.48
N PRO A 395 23.49 14.38 25.23
CA PRO A 395 23.59 15.32 26.33
C PRO A 395 23.39 16.75 25.82
N ASP A 396 22.73 17.57 26.62
CA ASP A 396 22.36 18.95 26.33
C ASP A 396 23.47 19.72 25.58
N GLN A 397 23.20 20.06 24.33
CA GLN A 397 24.03 21.00 23.59
C GLN A 397 23.81 22.42 24.21
N PRO A 398 24.84 23.23 24.41
CA PRO A 398 24.66 24.55 24.94
C PRO A 398 23.77 25.40 24.03
N THR A 399 22.71 25.93 24.61
CA THR A 399 21.71 26.78 23.96
C THR A 399 22.42 27.97 23.32
N ALA A 400 22.42 28.07 22.00
CA ALA A 400 22.81 29.30 21.31
C ALA A 400 21.83 30.41 21.72
N THR A 401 22.34 31.42 22.40
CA THR A 401 21.58 32.59 22.81
C THR A 401 21.15 33.35 21.57
N LEU A 402 19.87 33.28 21.19
CA LEU A 402 19.31 34.15 20.16
C LEU A 402 19.39 35.61 20.63
N PRO A 403 19.71 36.56 19.75
CA PRO A 403 19.61 37.98 20.05
C PRO A 403 18.16 38.32 20.45
N GLY A 404 18.02 39.05 21.55
CA GLY A 404 16.73 39.39 22.11
C GLY A 404 15.79 40.16 21.12
N PRO A 405 14.47 40.06 21.32
CA PRO A 405 13.49 40.62 20.42
C PRO A 405 13.52 42.16 20.48
N THR A 406 13.65 42.78 19.33
CA THR A 406 13.35 44.20 19.15
C THR A 406 11.84 44.41 19.29
N ALA A 407 11.46 45.50 19.97
CA ALA A 407 10.18 45.87 20.52
C ALA A 407 8.92 45.72 19.61
N PRO A 408 7.70 45.69 20.20
CA PRO A 408 6.52 45.10 19.63
C PRO A 408 5.82 45.99 18.60
N GLY A 409 5.62 45.41 17.41
CA GLY A 409 4.60 45.90 16.46
C GLY A 409 3.25 45.28 16.79
N THR A 410 2.22 46.07 16.69
CA THR A 410 0.80 45.81 16.95
C THR A 410 0.29 44.46 16.42
N PRO A 411 -0.56 43.73 17.15
CA PRO A 411 -1.04 42.42 16.72
C PRO A 411 -2.04 42.55 15.57
N SER A 412 -1.66 41.96 14.44
CA SER A 412 -2.59 41.59 13.39
C SER A 412 -3.24 40.27 13.77
N SER A 413 -4.56 40.22 13.74
CA SER A 413 -5.37 39.06 14.04
C SER A 413 -4.94 37.84 13.23
N ALA A 414 -4.47 36.79 13.93
CA ALA A 414 -4.18 35.48 13.33
C ALA A 414 -5.49 34.77 12.95
N PRO A 415 -5.54 34.11 11.77
CA PRO A 415 -6.64 33.22 11.47
C PRO A 415 -6.55 32.00 12.36
N THR A 416 -7.67 31.64 12.99
CA THR A 416 -7.85 30.40 13.76
C THR A 416 -7.65 29.20 12.83
N LEU A 417 -6.63 28.39 13.11
CA LEU A 417 -6.48 27.06 12.51
C LEU A 417 -7.57 26.14 13.03
N PRO A 418 -8.20 25.31 12.19
CA PRO A 418 -9.08 24.25 12.66
C PRO A 418 -8.26 23.20 13.42
N SER A 419 -8.84 22.66 14.50
CA SER A 419 -8.25 21.67 15.37
C SER A 419 -7.86 20.41 14.58
N SER A 420 -6.63 19.99 14.80
CA SER A 420 -6.06 18.76 14.29
C SER A 420 -6.83 17.54 14.83
N GLY A 421 -7.56 16.89 13.97
CA GLY A 421 -8.18 15.60 14.15
C GLY A 421 -8.28 14.92 12.80
N ASP A 422 -7.16 14.57 12.18
CA ASP A 422 -7.12 13.69 11.05
C ASP A 422 -5.67 13.24 10.83
N GLN A 423 -5.30 12.19 11.56
CA GLN A 423 -4.27 11.26 11.12
C GLN A 423 -4.99 10.02 10.58
N VAL A 424 -5.58 10.15 9.41
CA VAL A 424 -6.10 9.01 8.66
C VAL A 424 -4.99 8.47 7.78
N GLY A 425 -4.87 7.15 7.81
CA GLY A 425 -3.85 6.33 7.22
C GLY A 425 -3.44 6.70 5.80
N VAL A 426 -2.14 6.82 5.63
CA VAL A 426 -1.47 6.87 4.34
C VAL A 426 -1.50 5.45 3.76
N GLY A 427 -2.59 5.11 3.09
CA GLY A 427 -2.71 3.78 2.50
C GLY A 427 -3.61 3.70 1.28
N LEU A 428 -4.24 4.80 0.86
CA LEU A 428 -5.30 4.66 -0.13
C LEU A 428 -5.38 5.85 -1.08
N LEU A 429 -4.70 5.81 -2.20
CA LEU A 429 -5.02 6.66 -3.35
C LEU A 429 -4.39 6.11 -4.64
N VAL A 430 -4.93 4.99 -5.10
CA VAL A 430 -4.52 4.42 -6.38
C VAL A 430 -5.77 4.06 -7.14
N VAL A 431 -6.05 4.64 -8.27
CA VAL A 431 -6.96 4.19 -9.31
C VAL A 431 -8.02 5.18 -9.77
N LEU A 432 -7.68 5.97 -10.75
CA LEU A 432 -8.74 6.66 -11.52
C LEU A 432 -8.40 6.86 -13.01
N ALA A 433 -7.19 6.47 -13.43
CA ALA A 433 -6.68 6.88 -14.73
C ALA A 433 -7.19 6.05 -15.90
N VAL A 434 -7.36 4.74 -15.70
CA VAL A 434 -7.51 3.81 -16.82
C VAL A 434 -8.89 3.87 -17.48
N VAL A 435 -9.95 4.00 -16.71
CA VAL A 435 -11.34 3.98 -17.24
C VAL A 435 -11.66 5.22 -18.10
N LEU A 436 -11.14 6.38 -17.71
CA LEU A 436 -11.44 7.62 -18.44
C LEU A 436 -10.66 7.76 -19.76
N VAL A 437 -9.48 7.15 -19.88
CA VAL A 437 -8.72 7.13 -21.15
C VAL A 437 -9.44 6.29 -22.21
N VAL A 438 -9.97 5.14 -21.83
CA VAL A 438 -10.74 4.28 -22.74
C VAL A 438 -12.01 4.95 -23.20
N LEU A 439 -12.75 5.63 -22.31
CA LEU A 439 -13.96 6.40 -22.67
C LEU A 439 -13.64 7.64 -23.50
N GLY A 440 -12.56 8.36 -23.21
CA GLY A 440 -12.12 9.54 -23.95
C GLY A 440 -11.71 9.19 -25.38
N VAL A 441 -10.96 8.11 -25.58
CA VAL A 441 -10.57 7.62 -26.92
C VAL A 441 -11.78 7.10 -27.72
N ALA A 442 -12.75 6.46 -27.08
CA ALA A 442 -13.99 6.00 -27.73
C ALA A 442 -14.85 7.19 -28.19
N LEU A 443 -14.94 8.27 -27.42
CA LEU A 443 -15.69 9.48 -27.79
C LEU A 443 -15.00 10.27 -28.92
N VAL A 444 -13.68 10.38 -28.90
CA VAL A 444 -12.91 11.05 -29.99
C VAL A 444 -13.00 10.25 -31.31
N ARG A 445 -12.95 8.92 -31.23
CA ARG A 445 -13.16 8.07 -32.42
C ARG A 445 -14.58 8.16 -32.97
N ARG A 446 -15.60 8.24 -32.12
CA ARG A 446 -17.00 8.42 -32.53
C ARG A 446 -17.25 9.81 -33.13
N GLY A 447 -16.61 10.87 -32.65
CA GLY A 447 -16.69 12.23 -33.19
C GLY A 447 -16.05 12.36 -34.57
N ARG A 448 -15.00 11.58 -34.90
CA ARG A 448 -14.35 11.58 -36.21
C ARG A 448 -15.09 10.77 -37.27
N SER A 449 -15.95 9.84 -36.88
CA SER A 449 -16.71 8.98 -37.83
C SER A 449 -17.98 9.65 -38.37
N THR A 450 -18.41 10.81 -37.89
CA THR A 450 -19.64 11.49 -38.31
C THR A 450 -19.43 12.69 -39.27
N ALA A 451 -18.17 13.00 -39.62
CA ALA A 451 -17.90 14.02 -40.62
C ALA A 451 -17.94 13.41 -42.05
N LYS A 452 -19.12 13.32 -42.66
CA LYS A 452 -19.32 12.95 -44.04
C LYS A 452 -18.98 14.14 -44.93
N PRO A 453 -18.19 13.99 -46.01
CA PRO A 453 -17.98 15.10 -46.97
C PRO A 453 -19.28 15.37 -47.73
N GLY A 454 -19.74 16.59 -47.71
CA GLY A 454 -20.87 17.05 -48.53
C GLY A 454 -20.51 17.03 -50.02
N SER A 455 -21.31 16.32 -50.79
CA SER A 455 -21.30 16.40 -52.24
C SER A 455 -21.87 17.75 -52.68
N GLY A 456 -21.04 18.58 -53.31
CA GLY A 456 -21.50 19.71 -54.06
C GLY A 456 -22.07 19.29 -55.37
N ASP A 457 -23.29 19.71 -55.67
CA ASP A 457 -23.82 19.79 -57.03
C ASP A 457 -24.06 21.28 -57.32
N GLN A 458 -23.50 21.68 -58.46
CA GLN A 458 -23.92 22.88 -59.18
C GLN A 458 -24.77 22.48 -60.34
N PRO A 459 -25.58 23.39 -60.89
CA PRO A 459 -25.26 24.09 -62.05
C PRO A 459 -25.21 25.58 -61.82
#